data_169bfe2c322020ff8370a9e100c4b90e
#
_entry.id   169bfe2c322020ff8370a9e100c4b90e
#
_cell.length_a   1.000
_cell.length_b   1.000
_cell.length_c   1.000
_cell.angle_alpha   90.00
_cell.angle_beta   90.00
_cell.angle_gamma   90.00
#
_symmetry.space_group_name_H-M   'P 1'
#
loop_
_entity.id
_entity.type
_entity.pdbx_description
1 polymer ?
#
loop_
_entity_poly.entity_id
_entity_poly.type
_entity_poly.pdbx_seq_one_letter_code
_entity_poly.pdbx_strand_id
1 'polypeptide(L)'
;LLVEYGPLVLDINLRFRVHALMQWVEQAMQAGKLQGILDLTPGIRSLQIHFDSRVLSRADLVKRLIKAEKKLPSIADMEVPTRIVHLPLSWDDPSTKLAIEKYMQSVRKDAPWCPSNIEFIRRINGIADIEQVKRIVFEASYLVLGLGDVYLGAPVATPLDPRHRLVTTKYNPARTWTPENAVGIGGAYMCVYGMEGPGGYQFVGRTVQMWNRYKQTTDFTEGKPWLLRFFDQIRFYPVSEQELLKMREDFVAGRFQLKIEETTFSLKEYNRYLETNDTEISAFRNTQRAAFAAEREMWKANGQAEYASDSLVAEAGVDSELDLPPGSRAVAAHVAGNVWAIPAKLGSKVKAGDTLVVIESMKMEIAVVAPCDGEIVQLNCRTGGQVAAGQDILVIQSEE
;
A
#
# COMPACT_ATOMS: atom_id res chain seq x y z
N LEU A 1 -11.01 17.70 -9.79
CA LEU A 1 -10.84 18.76 -8.79
C LEU A 1 -10.54 18.14 -7.43
N LEU A 2 -9.53 18.65 -6.71
CA LEU A 2 -9.21 18.28 -5.35
C LEU A 2 -9.57 19.44 -4.42
N VAL A 3 -10.35 19.14 -3.36
CA VAL A 3 -10.63 20.04 -2.25
C VAL A 3 -9.86 19.54 -1.04
N GLU A 4 -9.09 20.40 -0.39
CA GLU A 4 -8.26 20.04 0.77
C GLU A 4 -8.59 20.90 1.99
N TYR A 5 -8.49 20.30 3.18
CA TYR A 5 -8.74 20.93 4.47
C TYR A 5 -7.51 20.83 5.38
N GLY A 6 -7.23 21.92 6.09
CA GLY A 6 -6.21 21.96 7.15
C GLY A 6 -4.80 21.58 6.74
N PRO A 7 -3.89 21.42 7.71
CA PRO A 7 -2.51 21.00 7.50
C PRO A 7 -2.39 19.50 7.21
N LEU A 8 -1.19 19.05 6.78
CA LEU A 8 -0.85 17.65 6.54
C LEU A 8 -0.65 16.89 7.85
N VAL A 9 -1.74 16.70 8.60
CA VAL A 9 -1.75 15.95 9.86
C VAL A 9 -2.89 14.92 9.83
N LEU A 10 -2.72 13.84 10.59
CA LEU A 10 -3.77 12.85 10.81
C LEU A 10 -4.73 13.41 11.89
N ASP A 11 -5.81 14.01 11.43
CA ASP A 11 -6.89 14.54 12.26
C ASP A 11 -8.25 14.02 11.75
N ILE A 12 -8.95 13.28 12.60
CA ILE A 12 -10.25 12.70 12.26
C ILE A 12 -11.29 13.80 12.02
N ASN A 13 -11.19 14.96 12.67
CA ASN A 13 -12.08 16.09 12.41
C ASN A 13 -12.03 16.54 10.94
N LEU A 14 -10.83 16.54 10.32
CA LEU A 14 -10.70 16.87 8.91
C LEU A 14 -11.42 15.85 8.02
N ARG A 15 -11.39 14.56 8.38
CA ARG A 15 -12.14 13.52 7.65
C ARG A 15 -13.65 13.72 7.75
N PHE A 16 -14.14 14.16 8.91
CA PHE A 16 -15.55 14.53 9.08
C PHE A 16 -15.93 15.77 8.25
N ARG A 17 -15.03 16.76 8.14
CA ARG A 17 -15.25 17.90 7.24
C ARG A 17 -15.37 17.48 5.78
N VAL A 18 -14.47 16.61 5.33
CA VAL A 18 -14.54 15.98 4.00
C VAL A 18 -15.88 15.27 3.80
N HIS A 19 -16.33 14.52 4.81
CA HIS A 19 -17.60 13.78 4.74
C HIS A 19 -18.80 14.71 4.64
N ALA A 20 -18.83 15.79 5.40
CA ALA A 20 -19.89 16.79 5.30
C ALA A 20 -19.99 17.40 3.90
N LEU A 21 -18.85 17.73 3.27
CA LEU A 21 -18.85 18.21 1.89
C LEU A 21 -19.32 17.15 0.91
N MET A 22 -18.84 15.91 1.06
CA MET A 22 -19.24 14.78 0.22
C MET A 22 -20.75 14.56 0.27
N GLN A 23 -21.34 14.49 1.46
CA GLN A 23 -22.78 14.35 1.63
C GLN A 23 -23.56 15.50 0.97
N TRP A 24 -23.05 16.73 1.09
CA TRP A 24 -23.69 17.87 0.41
C TRP A 24 -23.67 17.70 -1.11
N VAL A 25 -22.54 17.26 -1.70
CA VAL A 25 -22.43 17.01 -3.14
C VAL A 25 -23.40 15.91 -3.56
N GLU A 26 -23.43 14.79 -2.84
CA GLU A 26 -24.33 13.66 -3.11
C GLU A 26 -25.81 14.07 -3.08
N GLN A 27 -26.21 14.83 -2.06
CA GLN A 27 -27.56 15.37 -1.96
C GLN A 27 -27.91 16.33 -3.12
N ALA A 28 -26.94 17.16 -3.53
CA ALA A 28 -27.12 18.07 -4.66
C ALA A 28 -27.24 17.30 -6.01
N MET A 29 -26.50 16.19 -6.16
CA MET A 29 -26.61 15.29 -7.30
C MET A 29 -27.98 14.60 -7.35
N GLN A 30 -28.42 14.02 -6.23
CA GLN A 30 -29.71 13.35 -6.10
C GLN A 30 -30.89 14.31 -6.36
N ALA A 31 -30.78 15.55 -5.92
CA ALA A 31 -31.77 16.60 -6.17
C ALA A 31 -31.71 17.18 -7.59
N GLY A 32 -30.85 16.68 -8.49
CA GLY A 32 -30.66 17.20 -9.84
C GLY A 32 -30.03 18.60 -9.92
N LYS A 33 -29.58 19.15 -8.78
CA LYS A 33 -29.01 20.51 -8.71
C LYS A 33 -27.55 20.58 -9.12
N LEU A 34 -26.85 19.44 -9.14
CA LEU A 34 -25.44 19.34 -9.52
C LEU A 34 -25.28 18.16 -10.47
N GLN A 35 -25.31 18.45 -11.78
CA GLN A 35 -25.10 17.48 -12.86
C GLN A 35 -23.65 17.49 -13.31
N GLY A 36 -23.20 16.39 -13.90
CA GLY A 36 -21.85 16.27 -14.46
C GLY A 36 -20.79 15.78 -13.46
N ILE A 37 -21.14 15.47 -12.20
CA ILE A 37 -20.25 14.74 -11.28
C ILE A 37 -20.27 13.26 -11.66
N LEU A 38 -19.08 12.67 -11.82
CA LEU A 38 -18.90 11.26 -12.21
C LEU A 38 -18.55 10.39 -11.00
N ASP A 39 -17.67 10.88 -10.11
CA ASP A 39 -17.21 10.14 -8.96
C ASP A 39 -16.72 11.06 -7.83
N LEU A 40 -16.79 10.56 -6.59
CA LEU A 40 -16.36 11.23 -5.38
C LEU A 40 -15.42 10.32 -4.60
N THR A 41 -14.17 10.70 -4.45
CA THR A 41 -13.17 9.92 -3.72
C THR A 41 -12.70 10.70 -2.48
N PRO A 42 -13.19 10.33 -1.26
CA PRO A 42 -12.76 10.97 -0.03
C PRO A 42 -11.40 10.44 0.42
N GLY A 43 -10.49 11.36 0.74
CA GLY A 43 -9.26 11.11 1.49
C GLY A 43 -9.40 11.48 2.97
N ILE A 44 -8.28 11.50 3.69
CA ILE A 44 -8.28 11.81 5.14
C ILE A 44 -8.65 13.27 5.39
N ARG A 45 -8.15 14.19 4.56
CA ARG A 45 -8.39 15.63 4.66
C ARG A 45 -8.77 16.26 3.30
N SER A 46 -9.12 15.44 2.33
CA SER A 46 -9.40 15.92 0.97
C SER A 46 -10.58 15.18 0.34
N LEU A 47 -11.24 15.85 -0.59
CA LEU A 47 -12.24 15.25 -1.46
C LEU A 47 -11.81 15.44 -2.91
N GLN A 48 -11.58 14.34 -3.62
CA GLN A 48 -11.42 14.37 -5.07
C GLN A 48 -12.80 14.29 -5.71
N ILE A 49 -13.08 15.23 -6.60
CA ILE A 49 -14.32 15.31 -7.36
C ILE A 49 -13.98 15.10 -8.83
N HIS A 50 -14.37 13.95 -9.37
CA HIS A 50 -14.29 13.67 -10.80
C HIS A 50 -15.56 14.16 -11.49
N PHE A 51 -15.43 14.97 -12.53
CA PHE A 51 -16.57 15.58 -13.20
C PHE A 51 -16.34 15.68 -14.71
N ASP A 52 -17.43 15.66 -15.48
CA ASP A 52 -17.42 15.91 -16.94
C ASP A 52 -17.39 17.42 -17.20
N SER A 53 -16.25 17.94 -17.64
CA SER A 53 -16.07 19.37 -17.93
C SER A 53 -16.90 19.89 -19.11
N ARG A 54 -17.49 19.01 -19.93
CA ARG A 54 -18.42 19.36 -21.00
C ARG A 54 -19.83 19.68 -20.47
N VAL A 55 -20.18 19.11 -19.29
CA VAL A 55 -21.48 19.31 -18.62
C VAL A 55 -21.40 20.36 -17.53
N LEU A 56 -20.30 20.37 -16.77
CA LEU A 56 -20.08 21.26 -15.64
C LEU A 56 -18.70 21.94 -15.75
N SER A 57 -18.66 23.25 -15.93
CA SER A 57 -17.38 23.96 -15.97
C SER A 57 -16.67 23.93 -14.60
N ARG A 58 -15.33 23.92 -14.61
CA ARG A 58 -14.53 24.02 -13.37
C ARG A 58 -14.90 25.27 -12.56
N ALA A 59 -15.12 26.41 -13.22
CA ALA A 59 -15.46 27.67 -12.56
C ALA A 59 -16.80 27.58 -11.83
N ASP A 60 -17.82 26.98 -12.46
CA ASP A 60 -19.13 26.80 -11.84
C ASP A 60 -19.08 25.80 -10.69
N LEU A 61 -18.32 24.70 -10.84
CA LEU A 61 -18.13 23.74 -9.75
C LEU A 61 -17.49 24.42 -8.53
N VAL A 62 -16.38 25.14 -8.72
CA VAL A 62 -15.69 25.86 -7.63
C VAL A 62 -16.62 26.88 -6.98
N LYS A 63 -17.37 27.67 -7.77
CA LYS A 63 -18.34 28.63 -7.24
C LYS A 63 -19.43 27.98 -6.37
N ARG A 64 -19.92 26.79 -6.79
CA ARG A 64 -20.90 26.00 -6.04
C ARG A 64 -20.32 25.45 -4.76
N LEU A 65 -19.07 24.93 -4.78
CA LEU A 65 -18.38 24.41 -3.61
C LEU A 65 -18.11 25.52 -2.57
N ILE A 66 -17.65 26.71 -2.99
CA ILE A 66 -17.46 27.85 -2.11
C ILE A 66 -18.79 28.26 -1.45
N LYS A 67 -19.90 28.21 -2.20
CA LYS A 67 -21.24 28.48 -1.63
C LYS A 67 -21.70 27.39 -0.68
N ALA A 68 -21.34 26.13 -0.97
CA ALA A 68 -21.62 24.99 -0.11
C ALA A 68 -20.89 25.13 1.25
N GLU A 69 -19.58 25.42 1.20
CA GLU A 69 -18.74 25.57 2.39
C GLU A 69 -19.31 26.58 3.41
N LYS A 70 -19.92 27.67 2.93
CA LYS A 70 -20.56 28.67 3.77
C LYS A 70 -21.86 28.16 4.44
N LYS A 71 -22.42 27.04 3.96
CA LYS A 71 -23.70 26.48 4.41
C LYS A 71 -23.56 25.12 5.09
N LEU A 72 -22.36 24.51 5.02
CA LEU A 72 -22.15 23.25 5.72
C LEU A 72 -22.34 23.45 7.23
N PRO A 73 -23.02 22.48 7.89
CA PRO A 73 -23.18 22.53 9.34
C PRO A 73 -21.85 22.43 10.07
N SER A 74 -21.83 22.82 11.32
CA SER A 74 -20.70 22.47 12.22
C SER A 74 -20.57 20.96 12.30
N ILE A 75 -19.32 20.48 12.26
CA ILE A 75 -19.03 19.06 12.44
C ILE A 75 -18.97 18.66 13.94
N ALA A 76 -18.97 19.63 14.85
CA ALA A 76 -18.72 19.40 16.29
C ALA A 76 -19.64 18.34 16.92
N ASP A 77 -20.91 18.34 16.53
CA ASP A 77 -21.93 17.39 17.01
C ASP A 77 -22.28 16.32 15.95
N MET A 78 -21.40 16.11 14.95
CA MET A 78 -21.67 15.17 13.87
C MET A 78 -21.60 13.73 14.37
N GLU A 79 -22.60 12.96 13.98
CA GLU A 79 -22.67 11.52 14.21
C GLU A 79 -22.75 10.79 12.88
N VAL A 80 -22.13 9.62 12.81
CA VAL A 80 -22.19 8.76 11.63
C VAL A 80 -22.50 7.32 12.03
N PRO A 81 -23.30 6.59 11.22
CA PRO A 81 -23.44 5.15 11.40
C PRO A 81 -22.06 4.49 11.31
N THR A 82 -21.77 3.59 12.21
CA THR A 82 -20.54 2.82 12.27
C THR A 82 -20.85 1.36 12.59
N ARG A 83 -20.02 0.44 12.10
CA ARG A 83 -20.07 -0.96 12.48
C ARG A 83 -18.79 -1.30 13.20
N ILE A 84 -18.87 -2.09 14.25
CA ILE A 84 -17.70 -2.74 14.85
C ILE A 84 -17.56 -4.11 14.18
N VAL A 85 -16.54 -4.24 13.34
CA VAL A 85 -16.26 -5.47 12.57
C VAL A 85 -15.13 -6.22 13.27
N HIS A 86 -15.45 -7.37 13.85
CA HIS A 86 -14.47 -8.22 14.54
C HIS A 86 -13.79 -9.14 13.54
N LEU A 87 -12.48 -8.96 13.34
CA LEU A 87 -11.68 -9.75 12.41
C LEU A 87 -10.70 -10.69 13.15
N PRO A 88 -10.62 -11.98 12.76
CA PRO A 88 -9.56 -12.83 13.28
C PRO A 88 -8.20 -12.37 12.81
N LEU A 89 -7.17 -12.44 13.64
CA LEU A 89 -5.80 -12.10 13.29
C LEU A 89 -4.84 -13.19 13.77
N SER A 90 -4.19 -13.87 12.84
CA SER A 90 -3.01 -14.68 13.11
C SER A 90 -1.81 -13.74 13.27
N TRP A 91 -1.38 -13.57 14.54
CA TRP A 91 -0.27 -12.70 14.89
C TRP A 91 1.05 -13.27 14.39
N ASP A 92 1.91 -12.43 13.79
CA ASP A 92 3.22 -12.84 13.29
C ASP A 92 3.16 -14.09 12.40
N ASP A 93 2.20 -14.10 11.50
CA ASP A 93 1.80 -15.24 10.67
C ASP A 93 2.96 -15.80 9.82
N PRO A 94 3.10 -17.13 9.69
CA PRO A 94 4.16 -17.75 8.90
C PRO A 94 4.24 -17.25 7.45
N SER A 95 3.10 -16.93 6.81
CA SER A 95 3.11 -16.39 5.43
C SER A 95 3.75 -15.01 5.38
N THR A 96 3.58 -14.18 6.42
CA THR A 96 4.24 -12.86 6.49
C THR A 96 5.73 -12.98 6.78
N LYS A 97 6.14 -13.94 7.61
CA LYS A 97 7.56 -14.28 7.84
C LYS A 97 8.22 -14.72 6.55
N LEU A 98 7.59 -15.62 5.79
CA LEU A 98 8.10 -16.06 4.49
C LEU A 98 8.28 -14.88 3.52
N ALA A 99 7.38 -13.89 3.55
CA ALA A 99 7.52 -12.70 2.71
C ALA A 99 8.72 -11.84 3.12
N ILE A 100 9.02 -11.72 4.42
CA ILE A 100 10.21 -11.05 4.93
C ILE A 100 11.49 -11.80 4.51
N GLU A 101 11.50 -13.12 4.64
CA GLU A 101 12.63 -13.98 4.24
C GLU A 101 12.92 -13.84 2.73
N LYS A 102 11.91 -13.94 1.88
CA LYS A 102 12.03 -13.73 0.43
C LYS A 102 12.58 -12.34 0.11
N TYR A 103 12.12 -11.31 0.82
CA TYR A 103 12.62 -9.95 0.65
C TYR A 103 14.11 -9.84 0.98
N MET A 104 14.53 -10.41 2.10
CA MET A 104 15.94 -10.40 2.51
C MET A 104 16.85 -11.16 1.53
N GLN A 105 16.33 -12.23 0.92
CA GLN A 105 17.09 -13.04 -0.04
C GLN A 105 17.24 -12.36 -1.40
N SER A 106 16.20 -11.65 -1.87
CA SER A 106 16.13 -11.20 -3.27
C SER A 106 16.17 -9.67 -3.45
N VAL A 107 15.90 -8.88 -2.41
CA VAL A 107 15.77 -7.43 -2.55
C VAL A 107 16.78 -6.67 -1.67
N ARG A 108 16.72 -6.85 -0.34
CA ARG A 108 17.59 -6.12 0.59
C ARG A 108 17.81 -6.91 1.86
N LYS A 109 19.03 -7.45 2.02
CA LYS A 109 19.39 -8.36 3.12
C LYS A 109 19.44 -7.66 4.48
N ASP A 110 19.92 -6.43 4.51
CA ASP A 110 20.26 -5.66 5.72
C ASP A 110 19.28 -4.52 6.01
N ALA A 111 18.04 -4.63 5.53
CA ALA A 111 17.03 -3.60 5.74
C ALA A 111 16.74 -3.38 7.24
N PRO A 112 16.58 -2.12 7.71
CA PRO A 112 16.37 -1.81 9.13
C PRO A 112 15.15 -2.48 9.78
N TRP A 113 14.16 -2.86 8.96
CA TRP A 113 12.92 -3.54 9.37
C TRP A 113 13.00 -5.06 9.32
N CYS A 114 14.15 -5.61 8.98
CA CYS A 114 14.43 -7.05 8.91
C CYS A 114 15.31 -7.48 10.11
N PRO A 115 15.26 -8.73 10.52
CA PRO A 115 14.40 -9.84 10.04
C PRO A 115 12.99 -9.87 10.63
N SER A 116 12.61 -8.96 11.51
CA SER A 116 11.30 -8.92 12.17
C SER A 116 10.66 -7.55 12.07
N ASN A 117 9.54 -7.46 11.35
CA ASN A 117 8.75 -6.23 11.28
C ASN A 117 8.20 -5.82 12.64
N ILE A 118 7.83 -6.78 13.48
CA ILE A 118 7.27 -6.51 14.82
C ILE A 118 8.33 -5.91 15.73
N GLU A 119 9.56 -6.43 15.70
CA GLU A 119 10.67 -5.85 16.44
C GLU A 119 11.03 -4.44 15.95
N PHE A 120 10.95 -4.24 14.65
CA PHE A 120 11.11 -2.91 14.06
C PHE A 120 10.01 -1.94 14.53
N ILE A 121 8.73 -2.38 14.52
CA ILE A 121 7.60 -1.59 15.05
C ILE A 121 7.85 -1.24 16.52
N ARG A 122 8.26 -2.20 17.34
CA ARG A 122 8.60 -1.97 18.74
C ARG A 122 9.63 -0.85 18.90
N ARG A 123 10.76 -1.01 18.21
CA ARG A 123 11.93 -0.14 18.33
C ARG A 123 11.63 1.28 17.85
N ILE A 124 11.04 1.44 16.67
CA ILE A 124 10.78 2.76 16.08
C ILE A 124 9.70 3.56 16.82
N ASN A 125 8.86 2.89 17.64
CA ASN A 125 7.84 3.53 18.46
C ASN A 125 8.24 3.69 19.92
N GLY A 126 9.44 3.25 20.33
CA GLY A 126 9.91 3.35 21.72
C GLY A 126 9.13 2.47 22.70
N ILE A 127 8.60 1.33 22.23
CA ILE A 127 7.82 0.39 23.05
C ILE A 127 8.76 -0.58 23.74
N ALA A 128 8.43 -0.93 24.99
CA ALA A 128 9.32 -1.71 25.86
C ALA A 128 9.55 -3.14 25.33
N ASP A 129 8.49 -3.84 24.93
CA ASP A 129 8.55 -5.22 24.49
C ASP A 129 7.53 -5.55 23.41
N ILE A 130 7.68 -6.74 22.80
CA ILE A 130 6.82 -7.22 21.71
C ILE A 130 5.40 -7.50 22.19
N GLU A 131 5.23 -7.95 23.42
CA GLU A 131 3.90 -8.23 23.98
C GLU A 131 3.09 -6.93 24.15
N GLN A 132 3.75 -5.81 24.42
CA GLN A 132 3.09 -4.51 24.43
C GLN A 132 2.68 -4.09 23.01
N VAL A 133 3.49 -4.34 21.96
CA VAL A 133 3.08 -4.11 20.56
C VAL A 133 1.84 -4.94 20.23
N LYS A 134 1.86 -6.23 20.57
CA LYS A 134 0.75 -7.15 20.37
C LYS A 134 -0.51 -6.66 21.06
N ARG A 135 -0.42 -6.30 22.34
CA ARG A 135 -1.54 -5.75 23.11
C ARG A 135 -2.13 -4.51 22.46
N ILE A 136 -1.30 -3.55 22.03
CA ILE A 136 -1.74 -2.35 21.33
C ILE A 136 -2.54 -2.70 20.07
N VAL A 137 -2.05 -3.65 19.26
CA VAL A 137 -2.73 -4.06 18.02
C VAL A 137 -4.10 -4.68 18.29
N PHE A 138 -4.22 -5.52 19.33
CA PHE A 138 -5.49 -6.20 19.66
C PHE A 138 -6.46 -5.34 20.46
N GLU A 139 -6.01 -4.38 21.25
CA GLU A 139 -6.87 -3.44 21.98
C GLU A 139 -7.35 -2.28 21.11
N ALA A 140 -6.66 -2.00 20.00
CA ALA A 140 -7.01 -0.90 19.13
C ALA A 140 -8.37 -1.09 18.43
N SER A 141 -9.14 -0.01 18.35
CA SER A 141 -10.28 0.11 17.43
C SER A 141 -9.85 0.96 16.24
N TYR A 142 -9.75 0.35 15.06
CA TYR A 142 -9.25 1.00 13.84
C TYR A 142 -10.40 1.59 13.03
N LEU A 143 -10.51 2.91 12.98
CA LEU A 143 -11.52 3.61 12.18
C LEU A 143 -11.13 3.59 10.70
N VAL A 144 -12.00 3.07 9.85
CA VAL A 144 -11.83 3.04 8.39
C VAL A 144 -12.10 4.43 7.82
N LEU A 145 -11.05 5.08 7.34
CA LEU A 145 -11.10 6.44 6.78
C LEU A 145 -11.16 6.46 5.26
N GLY A 146 -10.68 5.39 4.62
CA GLY A 146 -10.65 5.20 3.18
C GLY A 146 -10.74 3.73 2.81
N LEU A 147 -11.12 3.45 1.56
CA LEU A 147 -11.22 2.11 1.00
C LEU A 147 -10.55 2.09 -0.38
N GLY A 148 -9.98 0.93 -0.75
CA GLY A 148 -9.36 0.75 -2.05
C GLY A 148 -8.00 1.45 -2.17
N ASP A 149 -7.15 1.39 -1.12
CA ASP A 149 -5.81 1.99 -1.12
C ASP A 149 -5.01 1.59 -2.38
N VAL A 150 -4.83 0.30 -2.61
CA VAL A 150 -4.25 -0.25 -3.84
C VAL A 150 -5.15 -1.35 -4.42
N TYR A 151 -5.85 -2.08 -3.56
CA TYR A 151 -6.64 -3.24 -3.89
C TYR A 151 -8.10 -3.06 -3.49
N LEU A 152 -9.01 -3.77 -4.19
CA LEU A 152 -10.44 -3.75 -3.90
C LEU A 152 -10.71 -4.02 -2.41
N GLY A 153 -11.45 -3.10 -1.77
CA GLY A 153 -11.88 -3.23 -0.37
C GLY A 153 -10.77 -3.11 0.68
N ALA A 154 -9.50 -2.85 0.27
CA ALA A 154 -8.40 -2.65 1.20
C ALA A 154 -8.66 -1.40 2.06
N PRO A 155 -8.69 -1.51 3.41
CA PRO A 155 -8.94 -0.36 4.27
C PRO A 155 -7.69 0.50 4.42
N VAL A 156 -7.89 1.81 4.50
CA VAL A 156 -6.97 2.75 5.12
C VAL A 156 -7.58 3.12 6.46
N ALA A 157 -7.07 2.53 7.53
CA ALA A 157 -7.64 2.67 8.87
C ALA A 157 -6.61 3.14 9.90
N THR A 158 -7.06 3.85 10.92
CA THR A 158 -6.19 4.32 12.01
C THR A 158 -6.84 4.07 13.36
N PRO A 159 -6.07 3.76 14.41
CA PRO A 159 -6.62 3.65 15.75
C PRO A 159 -7.30 4.94 16.22
N LEU A 160 -8.47 4.79 16.84
CA LEU A 160 -9.19 5.90 17.47
C LEU A 160 -8.36 6.50 18.60
N ASP A 161 -7.85 5.65 19.50
CA ASP A 161 -6.93 6.09 20.54
C ASP A 161 -5.54 6.40 19.95
N PRO A 162 -5.06 7.65 20.04
CA PRO A 162 -3.72 8.00 19.55
C PRO A 162 -2.56 7.23 20.20
N ARG A 163 -2.76 6.67 21.42
CA ARG A 163 -1.76 5.83 22.09
C ARG A 163 -1.60 4.45 21.43
N HIS A 164 -2.57 4.04 20.62
CA HIS A 164 -2.51 2.82 19.81
C HIS A 164 -1.99 3.06 18.38
N ARG A 165 -1.70 4.30 17.99
CA ARG A 165 -1.20 4.65 16.64
C ARG A 165 0.28 4.36 16.52
N LEU A 166 0.59 3.12 16.18
CA LEU A 166 1.95 2.71 15.83
C LEU A 166 2.34 3.34 14.49
N VAL A 167 3.51 3.94 14.45
CA VAL A 167 4.06 4.61 13.25
C VAL A 167 5.19 3.78 12.68
N THR A 168 5.24 3.64 11.36
CA THR A 168 6.32 2.93 10.68
C THR A 168 6.75 3.66 9.42
N THR A 169 7.90 3.26 8.87
CA THR A 169 8.27 3.57 7.49
C THR A 169 7.83 2.43 6.58
N LYS A 170 7.66 2.73 5.30
CA LYS A 170 7.47 1.69 4.28
C LYS A 170 8.80 1.00 3.94
N TYR A 171 8.73 -0.20 3.40
CA TYR A 171 9.88 -0.86 2.79
C TYR A 171 10.46 -0.01 1.66
N ASN A 172 11.77 0.05 1.59
CA ASN A 172 12.52 0.68 0.50
C ASN A 172 13.71 -0.21 0.10
N PRO A 173 13.69 -0.84 -1.08
CA PRO A 173 12.57 -0.95 -2.03
C PRO A 173 11.36 -1.70 -1.47
N ALA A 174 10.21 -1.62 -2.13
CA ALA A 174 9.02 -2.39 -1.75
C ALA A 174 9.28 -3.91 -1.93
N ARG A 175 8.55 -4.75 -1.19
CA ARG A 175 8.54 -6.20 -1.44
C ARG A 175 7.93 -6.48 -2.80
N THR A 176 8.45 -7.47 -3.48
CA THR A 176 7.89 -7.99 -4.74
C THR A 176 6.66 -8.86 -4.48
N TRP A 177 6.60 -9.52 -3.32
CA TRP A 177 5.49 -10.37 -2.93
C TRP A 177 5.03 -10.07 -1.49
N THR A 178 3.73 -9.96 -1.32
CA THR A 178 3.00 -9.83 -0.05
C THR A 178 1.85 -10.83 -0.09
N PRO A 179 1.68 -11.69 0.91
CA PRO A 179 0.56 -12.65 0.92
C PRO A 179 -0.77 -11.92 1.02
N GLU A 180 -1.81 -12.47 0.37
CA GLU A 180 -3.15 -11.90 0.49
C GLU A 180 -3.63 -11.92 1.95
N ASN A 181 -4.37 -10.89 2.31
CA ASN A 181 -4.91 -10.63 3.64
C ASN A 181 -3.84 -10.40 4.73
N ALA A 182 -2.58 -10.18 4.34
CA ALA A 182 -1.60 -9.66 5.27
C ALA A 182 -2.08 -8.34 5.86
N VAL A 183 -1.93 -8.18 7.17
CA VAL A 183 -2.20 -6.94 7.89
C VAL A 183 -0.90 -6.23 8.15
N GLY A 184 -0.82 -4.97 7.74
CA GLY A 184 0.39 -4.18 7.87
C GLY A 184 0.14 -2.74 8.27
N ILE A 185 1.17 -2.11 8.81
CA ILE A 185 1.18 -0.70 9.21
C ILE A 185 2.16 0.06 8.32
N GLY A 186 1.71 1.16 7.73
CA GLY A 186 2.53 2.07 6.93
C GLY A 186 2.19 3.52 7.24
N GLY A 187 3.22 4.31 7.66
CA GLY A 187 2.94 5.58 8.31
C GLY A 187 2.17 5.34 9.61
N ALA A 188 1.04 6.00 9.78
CA ALA A 188 0.12 5.83 10.92
C ALA A 188 -1.15 5.04 10.55
N TYR A 189 -1.15 4.33 9.44
CA TYR A 189 -2.32 3.63 8.90
C TYR A 189 -2.12 2.13 8.89
N MET A 190 -3.17 1.42 9.23
CA MET A 190 -3.29 -0.02 9.05
C MET A 190 -4.00 -0.29 7.73
N CYS A 191 -3.53 -1.29 7.01
CA CYS A 191 -4.14 -1.81 5.80
C CYS A 191 -4.21 -3.34 5.84
N VAL A 192 -5.19 -3.90 5.15
CA VAL A 192 -5.28 -5.33 4.85
C VAL A 192 -5.12 -5.51 3.35
N TYR A 193 -4.13 -6.29 2.93
CA TYR A 193 -3.88 -6.55 1.52
C TYR A 193 -4.96 -7.47 0.95
N GLY A 194 -5.80 -6.98 0.05
CA GLY A 194 -6.92 -7.75 -0.52
C GLY A 194 -6.51 -8.86 -1.48
N MET A 195 -5.26 -8.86 -1.96
CA MET A 195 -4.72 -9.86 -2.88
C MET A 195 -3.20 -9.90 -2.81
N GLU A 196 -2.58 -10.94 -3.35
CA GLU A 196 -1.12 -11.02 -3.46
C GLU A 196 -0.56 -9.94 -4.39
N GLY A 197 0.60 -9.43 -4.05
CA GLY A 197 1.26 -8.42 -4.86
C GLY A 197 2.42 -7.71 -4.16
N PRO A 198 2.99 -6.68 -4.78
CA PRO A 198 4.01 -5.86 -4.13
C PRO A 198 3.43 -5.14 -2.92
N GLY A 199 4.28 -4.84 -1.93
CA GLY A 199 3.84 -4.14 -0.75
C GLY A 199 4.97 -3.55 0.08
N GLY A 200 4.67 -2.47 0.84
CA GLY A 200 5.67 -1.77 1.61
C GLY A 200 5.35 -1.61 3.10
N TYR A 201 4.19 -2.05 3.58
CA TYR A 201 3.82 -1.90 4.98
C TYR A 201 4.50 -2.94 5.86
N GLN A 202 4.75 -2.60 7.12
CA GLN A 202 5.33 -3.48 8.11
C GLN A 202 4.26 -4.43 8.63
N PHE A 203 4.51 -5.72 8.58
CA PHE A 203 3.52 -6.73 8.95
C PHE A 203 3.30 -6.83 10.46
N VAL A 204 2.04 -7.12 10.82
CA VAL A 204 1.66 -7.54 12.17
C VAL A 204 1.00 -8.93 12.17
N GLY A 205 0.51 -9.40 11.04
CA GLY A 205 -0.12 -10.72 10.92
C GLY A 205 -0.94 -10.87 9.65
N ARG A 206 -1.91 -11.78 9.68
CA ARG A 206 -2.79 -12.11 8.57
C ARG A 206 -4.23 -12.28 9.03
N THR A 207 -5.20 -11.92 8.19
CA THR A 207 -6.64 -12.01 8.49
C THR A 207 -7.43 -12.67 7.37
N VAL A 208 -8.75 -12.50 7.35
CA VAL A 208 -9.66 -13.00 6.31
C VAL A 208 -9.80 -12.01 5.15
N GLN A 209 -10.45 -12.44 4.06
CA GLN A 209 -10.60 -11.68 2.83
C GLN A 209 -11.48 -10.43 3.01
N MET A 210 -11.04 -9.31 2.42
CA MET A 210 -11.76 -8.03 2.48
C MET A 210 -12.77 -7.83 1.34
N TRP A 211 -12.81 -8.73 0.36
CA TRP A 211 -13.73 -8.68 -0.78
C TRP A 211 -14.14 -10.06 -1.26
N ASN A 212 -15.32 -10.16 -1.87
CA ASN A 212 -15.78 -11.36 -2.56
C ASN A 212 -16.66 -10.95 -3.76
N ARG A 213 -16.09 -10.98 -4.96
CA ARG A 213 -16.82 -10.68 -6.20
C ARG A 213 -17.43 -11.92 -6.85
N TYR A 214 -17.12 -13.10 -6.37
CA TYR A 214 -17.54 -14.37 -6.97
C TYR A 214 -18.78 -14.94 -6.31
N LYS A 215 -18.96 -14.69 -5.01
CA LYS A 215 -20.10 -15.19 -4.25
C LYS A 215 -20.59 -14.14 -3.27
N GLN A 216 -21.87 -13.84 -3.33
CA GLN A 216 -22.56 -13.06 -2.30
C GLN A 216 -22.74 -13.93 -1.04
N THR A 217 -22.19 -13.46 0.06
CA THR A 217 -22.40 -14.03 1.39
C THR A 217 -23.06 -13.00 2.28
N THR A 218 -23.50 -13.38 3.48
CA THR A 218 -24.23 -12.49 4.40
C THR A 218 -23.39 -11.28 4.85
N ASP A 219 -22.07 -11.41 4.85
CA ASP A 219 -21.16 -10.33 5.28
C ASP A 219 -20.97 -9.25 4.20
N PHE A 220 -21.14 -9.62 2.91
CA PHE A 220 -21.03 -8.70 1.78
C PHE A 220 -22.42 -8.20 1.38
N THR A 221 -22.85 -7.11 2.00
CA THR A 221 -24.20 -6.56 1.89
C THR A 221 -24.35 -5.55 0.76
N GLU A 222 -25.59 -5.17 0.41
CA GLU A 222 -25.94 -4.14 -0.59
C GLU A 222 -25.41 -4.43 -2.00
N GLY A 223 -25.16 -5.70 -2.35
CA GLY A 223 -24.59 -6.08 -3.65
C GLY A 223 -23.16 -5.62 -3.88
N LYS A 224 -22.46 -5.14 -2.83
CA LYS A 224 -21.08 -4.69 -2.91
C LYS A 224 -20.13 -5.86 -2.73
N PRO A 225 -19.06 -5.96 -3.55
CA PRO A 225 -18.09 -7.04 -3.42
C PRO A 225 -17.04 -6.80 -2.32
N TRP A 226 -17.07 -5.70 -1.59
CA TRP A 226 -16.17 -5.37 -0.47
C TRP A 226 -16.89 -5.39 0.87
N LEU A 227 -16.16 -5.79 1.91
CA LEU A 227 -16.67 -6.01 3.26
C LEU A 227 -16.94 -4.71 4.03
N LEU A 228 -15.94 -3.83 4.03
CA LEU A 228 -15.89 -2.66 4.91
C LEU A 228 -16.60 -1.44 4.30
N ARG A 229 -17.01 -0.52 5.18
CA ARG A 229 -17.59 0.79 4.83
C ARG A 229 -16.75 1.91 5.43
N PHE A 230 -16.91 3.13 4.93
CA PHE A 230 -16.36 4.30 5.62
C PHE A 230 -16.90 4.38 7.04
N PHE A 231 -16.03 4.73 7.96
CA PHE A 231 -16.28 4.81 9.39
C PHE A 231 -16.54 3.49 10.12
N ASP A 232 -16.46 2.34 9.49
CA ASP A 232 -16.38 1.06 10.21
C ASP A 232 -15.20 1.07 11.18
N GLN A 233 -15.33 0.36 12.28
CA GLN A 233 -14.28 0.15 13.27
C GLN A 233 -13.84 -1.31 13.23
N ILE A 234 -12.59 -1.56 12.87
CA ILE A 234 -12.02 -2.90 12.90
C ILE A 234 -11.49 -3.17 14.30
N ARG A 235 -11.84 -4.30 14.88
CA ARG A 235 -11.26 -4.86 16.09
C ARG A 235 -10.74 -6.26 15.82
N PHE A 236 -9.46 -6.47 16.08
CA PHE A 236 -8.87 -7.79 15.91
C PHE A 236 -9.05 -8.65 17.15
N TYR A 237 -9.20 -9.97 16.94
CA TYR A 237 -9.09 -10.97 17.99
C TYR A 237 -8.09 -12.04 17.58
N PRO A 238 -7.31 -12.60 18.55
CA PRO A 238 -6.25 -13.54 18.23
C PRO A 238 -6.79 -14.91 17.85
N VAL A 239 -6.20 -15.49 16.82
CA VAL A 239 -6.40 -16.89 16.40
C VAL A 239 -5.04 -17.49 16.02
N SER A 240 -4.93 -18.81 16.06
CA SER A 240 -3.78 -19.51 15.50
C SER A 240 -3.79 -19.50 13.98
N GLU A 241 -2.65 -19.77 13.35
CA GLU A 241 -2.55 -19.93 11.89
C GLU A 241 -3.55 -20.97 11.37
N GLN A 242 -3.62 -22.12 12.02
CA GLN A 242 -4.49 -23.23 11.58
C GLN A 242 -5.97 -22.85 11.64
N GLU A 243 -6.39 -22.17 12.72
CA GLU A 243 -7.75 -21.64 12.83
C GLU A 243 -8.02 -20.59 11.74
N LEU A 244 -7.06 -19.69 11.49
CA LEU A 244 -7.21 -18.69 10.44
C LEU A 244 -7.36 -19.32 9.06
N LEU A 245 -6.54 -20.32 8.70
CA LEU A 245 -6.62 -20.99 7.40
C LEU A 245 -8.02 -21.58 7.18
N LYS A 246 -8.57 -22.25 8.19
CA LYS A 246 -9.93 -22.77 8.13
C LYS A 246 -10.97 -21.65 8.01
N MET A 247 -10.86 -20.59 8.82
CA MET A 247 -11.78 -19.45 8.75
C MET A 247 -11.72 -18.75 7.38
N ARG A 248 -10.56 -18.62 6.76
CA ARG A 248 -10.40 -18.02 5.43
C ARG A 248 -11.13 -18.82 4.35
N GLU A 249 -10.98 -20.14 4.36
CA GLU A 249 -11.71 -21.04 3.45
C GLU A 249 -13.23 -20.97 3.67
N ASP A 250 -13.65 -21.04 4.93
CA ASP A 250 -15.07 -21.03 5.29
C ASP A 250 -15.72 -19.67 5.03
N PHE A 251 -15.00 -18.54 5.20
CA PHE A 251 -15.51 -17.20 4.98
C PHE A 251 -15.84 -16.95 3.51
N VAL A 252 -14.92 -17.27 2.61
CA VAL A 252 -15.13 -17.11 1.15
C VAL A 252 -16.28 -18.03 0.67
N ALA A 253 -16.42 -19.20 1.28
CA ALA A 253 -17.49 -20.14 0.99
C ALA A 253 -18.83 -19.79 1.66
N GLY A 254 -18.88 -18.80 2.57
CA GLY A 254 -20.09 -18.38 3.30
C GLY A 254 -20.50 -19.33 4.44
N ARG A 255 -19.56 -20.15 4.92
CA ARG A 255 -19.77 -21.07 6.06
C ARG A 255 -19.34 -20.46 7.41
N PHE A 256 -18.56 -19.40 7.38
CA PHE A 256 -18.16 -18.62 8.56
C PHE A 256 -18.68 -17.19 8.39
N GLN A 257 -19.24 -16.64 9.44
CA GLN A 257 -19.75 -15.26 9.49
C GLN A 257 -18.95 -14.45 10.52
N LEU A 258 -18.69 -13.20 10.21
CA LEU A 258 -18.05 -12.26 11.11
C LEU A 258 -19.05 -11.74 12.16
N LYS A 259 -18.56 -11.49 13.35
CA LYS A 259 -19.31 -10.70 14.33
C LYS A 259 -19.24 -9.23 13.91
N ILE A 260 -20.40 -8.65 13.59
CA ILE A 260 -20.57 -7.24 13.21
C ILE A 260 -21.62 -6.61 14.10
N GLU A 261 -21.29 -5.50 14.74
CA GLU A 261 -22.16 -4.78 15.66
C GLU A 261 -22.46 -3.39 15.06
N GLU A 262 -23.72 -3.09 14.81
CA GLU A 262 -24.16 -1.77 14.34
C GLU A 262 -24.20 -0.78 15.52
N THR A 263 -23.64 0.41 15.34
CA THR A 263 -23.63 1.49 16.36
C THR A 263 -23.46 2.86 15.69
N THR A 264 -23.28 3.89 16.50
CA THR A 264 -23.07 5.27 16.04
C THR A 264 -21.73 5.77 16.57
N PHE A 265 -20.97 6.44 15.73
CA PHE A 265 -19.76 7.16 16.13
C PHE A 265 -20.08 8.65 16.29
N SER A 266 -19.84 9.18 17.48
CA SER A 266 -20.03 10.60 17.81
C SER A 266 -18.69 11.32 17.82
N LEU A 267 -18.53 12.32 16.93
CA LEU A 267 -17.31 13.14 16.88
C LEU A 267 -17.13 13.96 18.16
N LYS A 268 -18.23 14.39 18.78
CA LYS A 268 -18.21 15.12 20.05
C LYS A 268 -17.64 14.28 21.20
N GLU A 269 -18.09 13.03 21.32
CA GLU A 269 -17.58 12.11 22.33
C GLU A 269 -16.11 11.77 22.09
N TYR A 270 -15.73 11.57 20.84
CA TYR A 270 -14.36 11.35 20.43
C TYR A 270 -13.46 12.53 20.82
N ASN A 271 -13.86 13.76 20.53
CA ASN A 271 -13.08 14.95 20.90
C ASN A 271 -12.96 15.12 22.42
N ARG A 272 -14.04 14.87 23.16
CA ARG A 272 -13.99 14.85 24.64
C ARG A 272 -13.02 13.78 25.14
N TYR A 273 -13.02 12.60 24.55
CA TYR A 273 -12.06 11.55 24.88
C TYR A 273 -10.60 12.01 24.68
N LEU A 274 -10.30 12.68 23.56
CA LEU A 274 -8.97 13.22 23.29
C LEU A 274 -8.56 14.28 24.32
N GLU A 275 -9.45 15.20 24.66
CA GLU A 275 -9.20 16.24 25.66
C GLU A 275 -8.94 15.64 27.05
N THR A 276 -9.76 14.67 27.46
CA THR A 276 -9.61 14.00 28.76
C THR A 276 -8.28 13.24 28.90
N ASN A 277 -7.76 12.68 27.81
CA ASN A 277 -6.54 11.85 27.79
C ASN A 277 -5.33 12.60 27.22
N ASP A 278 -5.38 13.92 27.03
CA ASP A 278 -4.35 14.68 26.30
C ASP A 278 -2.95 14.52 26.90
N THR A 279 -2.84 14.51 28.23
CA THR A 279 -1.54 14.34 28.92
C THR A 279 -0.87 13.02 28.56
N GLU A 280 -1.59 11.91 28.62
CA GLU A 280 -1.05 10.58 28.31
C GLU A 280 -0.78 10.40 26.79
N ILE A 281 -1.67 10.94 25.96
CA ILE A 281 -1.52 10.96 24.51
C ILE A 281 -0.26 11.74 24.12
N SER A 282 -0.03 12.90 24.74
CA SER A 282 1.13 13.73 24.50
C SER A 282 2.41 13.07 24.98
N ALA A 283 2.41 12.41 26.13
CA ALA A 283 3.54 11.64 26.63
C ALA A 283 3.93 10.49 25.67
N PHE A 284 2.94 9.70 25.23
CA PHE A 284 3.16 8.63 24.25
C PHE A 284 3.76 9.17 22.95
N ARG A 285 3.18 10.24 22.39
CA ARG A 285 3.66 10.87 21.15
C ARG A 285 5.09 11.38 21.27
N ASN A 286 5.47 11.94 22.42
CA ASN A 286 6.82 12.43 22.65
C ASN A 286 7.83 11.28 22.68
N THR A 287 7.52 10.18 23.38
CA THR A 287 8.33 8.96 23.40
C THR A 287 8.50 8.39 21.99
N GLN A 288 7.40 8.27 21.25
CA GLN A 288 7.40 7.77 19.88
C GLN A 288 8.25 8.64 18.95
N ARG A 289 8.11 9.97 19.00
CA ARG A 289 8.90 10.90 18.19
C ARG A 289 10.39 10.82 18.50
N ALA A 290 10.75 10.71 19.77
CA ALA A 290 12.14 10.55 20.18
C ALA A 290 12.76 9.24 19.67
N ALA A 291 12.04 8.13 19.80
CA ALA A 291 12.46 6.82 19.27
C ALA A 291 12.59 6.82 17.74
N PHE A 292 11.63 7.41 17.05
CA PHE A 292 11.66 7.55 15.58
C PHE A 292 12.85 8.39 15.12
N ALA A 293 13.15 9.51 15.80
CA ALA A 293 14.27 10.36 15.48
C ALA A 293 15.60 9.63 15.71
N ALA A 294 15.74 8.91 16.82
CA ALA A 294 16.93 8.11 17.12
C ALA A 294 17.19 7.02 16.08
N GLU A 295 16.14 6.31 15.65
CA GLU A 295 16.23 5.29 14.61
C GLU A 295 16.68 5.89 13.27
N ARG A 296 16.16 7.06 12.87
CA ARG A 296 16.59 7.75 11.66
C ARG A 296 18.04 8.22 11.69
N GLU A 297 18.51 8.72 12.83
CA GLU A 297 19.92 9.10 12.98
C GLU A 297 20.85 7.87 12.90
N MET A 298 20.43 6.75 13.46
CA MET A 298 21.17 5.48 13.31
C MET A 298 21.24 5.04 11.84
N TRP A 299 20.15 5.18 11.06
CA TRP A 299 20.17 4.86 9.62
C TRP A 299 21.11 5.76 8.84
N LYS A 300 21.18 7.07 9.16
CA LYS A 300 22.12 7.99 8.51
C LYS A 300 23.57 7.59 8.85
N ALA A 301 23.84 7.31 10.12
CA ALA A 301 25.18 6.91 10.56
C ALA A 301 25.66 5.60 9.88
N ASN A 302 24.76 4.67 9.62
CA ASN A 302 25.05 3.37 9.02
C ASN A 302 24.90 3.35 7.49
N GLY A 303 24.63 4.48 6.83
CA GLY A 303 24.41 4.56 5.38
C GLY A 303 23.10 3.94 4.88
N GLN A 304 22.20 3.57 5.79
CA GLN A 304 20.92 2.92 5.43
C GLN A 304 19.81 3.92 5.04
N ALA A 305 19.99 5.20 5.34
CA ALA A 305 19.01 6.25 5.03
C ALA A 305 18.91 6.52 3.52
N GLU A 306 20.03 6.40 2.81
CA GLU A 306 20.17 6.62 1.36
C GLU A 306 20.43 5.29 0.66
N TYR A 307 19.65 4.26 0.98
CA TYR A 307 19.78 3.01 0.30
C TYR A 307 19.47 3.20 -1.20
N ALA A 308 20.54 3.32 -2.00
CA ALA A 308 20.49 3.02 -3.42
C ALA A 308 20.74 1.50 -3.54
N SER A 309 19.82 0.75 -4.12
CA SER A 309 20.17 -0.60 -4.52
C SER A 309 21.33 -0.48 -5.51
N ASP A 310 22.38 -1.30 -5.35
CA ASP A 310 23.45 -1.37 -6.34
C ASP A 310 22.93 -1.66 -7.76
N SER A 311 21.66 -2.10 -7.86
CA SER A 311 20.92 -2.25 -9.10
C SER A 311 20.28 -0.94 -9.59
N LEU A 312 20.19 0.14 -8.77
CA LEU A 312 19.80 1.48 -9.24
C LEU A 312 21.02 2.32 -9.62
N VAL A 313 22.22 1.90 -9.23
CA VAL A 313 23.50 2.36 -9.77
C VAL A 313 23.97 1.34 -10.83
N ALA A 314 23.10 0.83 -11.64
CA ALA A 314 23.45 0.64 -13.03
C ALA A 314 23.61 2.07 -13.54
N GLU A 315 24.83 2.52 -13.64
CA GLU A 315 25.24 3.82 -14.12
C GLU A 315 24.26 4.28 -15.19
N ALA A 316 23.54 5.37 -14.88
CA ALA A 316 22.90 6.17 -15.92
C ALA A 316 23.99 6.38 -16.96
N GLY A 317 23.82 5.74 -18.10
CA GLY A 317 24.73 5.65 -19.19
C GLY A 317 25.98 6.54 -19.08
N VAL A 318 27.10 5.97 -18.78
CA VAL A 318 28.24 6.34 -19.57
C VAL A 318 27.81 5.94 -20.98
N ASP A 319 27.63 6.91 -21.87
CA ASP A 319 27.85 6.75 -23.32
C ASP A 319 29.28 6.21 -23.48
N SER A 320 29.49 4.96 -23.12
CA SER A 320 30.56 4.20 -23.67
C SER A 320 30.09 3.85 -25.08
N GLU A 321 30.57 4.60 -26.07
CA GLU A 321 30.77 4.02 -27.39
C GLU A 321 31.48 2.69 -27.11
N LEU A 322 30.67 1.62 -27.00
CA LEU A 322 31.19 0.26 -26.98
C LEU A 322 31.92 0.13 -28.30
N ASP A 323 33.26 -0.03 -28.23
CA ASP A 323 34.10 -0.36 -29.41
C ASP A 323 33.66 -1.75 -29.85
N LEU A 324 32.54 -1.79 -30.60
CA LEU A 324 31.91 -3.01 -31.05
C LEU A 324 32.83 -3.60 -32.16
N PRO A 325 33.16 -4.89 -32.12
CA PRO A 325 33.85 -5.53 -33.21
C PRO A 325 33.12 -5.30 -34.54
N PRO A 326 33.83 -5.11 -35.67
CA PRO A 326 33.20 -4.94 -36.97
C PRO A 326 32.20 -6.04 -37.26
N GLY A 327 30.96 -5.70 -37.69
CA GLY A 327 29.87 -6.64 -37.92
C GLY A 327 29.07 -7.08 -36.67
N SER A 328 29.39 -6.52 -35.50
CA SER A 328 28.62 -6.78 -34.27
C SER A 328 27.47 -5.80 -34.10
N ARG A 329 26.38 -6.27 -33.46
CA ARG A 329 25.20 -5.47 -33.13
C ARG A 329 24.86 -5.61 -31.67
N ALA A 330 24.77 -4.47 -30.96
CA ALA A 330 24.25 -4.43 -29.61
C ALA A 330 22.72 -4.64 -29.60
N VAL A 331 22.24 -5.38 -28.62
CA VAL A 331 20.81 -5.59 -28.36
C VAL A 331 20.48 -4.93 -27.04
N ALA A 332 19.62 -3.91 -27.10
CA ALA A 332 19.21 -3.15 -25.93
C ALA A 332 17.90 -3.68 -25.31
N ALA A 333 17.77 -3.53 -24.00
CA ALA A 333 16.50 -3.73 -23.30
C ALA A 333 15.49 -2.66 -23.77
N HIS A 334 14.35 -3.08 -24.28
CA HIS A 334 13.32 -2.13 -24.73
C HIS A 334 12.39 -1.66 -23.60
N VAL A 335 12.51 -2.26 -22.40
CA VAL A 335 11.82 -1.88 -21.16
C VAL A 335 12.77 -1.96 -19.98
N ALA A 336 12.50 -1.13 -18.96
CA ALA A 336 13.18 -1.27 -17.67
C ALA A 336 12.55 -2.39 -16.84
N GLY A 337 13.35 -3.20 -16.16
CA GLY A 337 12.86 -4.32 -15.35
C GLY A 337 13.96 -5.21 -14.79
N ASN A 338 13.56 -6.32 -14.18
CA ASN A 338 14.48 -7.35 -13.68
C ASN A 338 14.72 -8.40 -14.76
N VAL A 339 15.95 -8.85 -14.93
CA VAL A 339 16.27 -9.98 -15.81
C VAL A 339 15.80 -11.26 -15.16
N TRP A 340 14.70 -11.81 -15.66
CA TRP A 340 14.09 -13.05 -15.16
C TRP A 340 14.84 -14.28 -15.60
N ALA A 341 15.17 -14.35 -16.89
CA ALA A 341 15.91 -15.46 -17.46
C ALA A 341 16.80 -15.00 -18.64
N ILE A 342 17.89 -15.71 -18.86
CA ILE A 342 18.78 -15.54 -20.02
C ILE A 342 18.87 -16.87 -20.73
N PRO A 343 17.95 -17.21 -21.67
CA PRO A 343 18.01 -18.43 -22.48
C PRO A 343 19.26 -18.48 -23.34
N ALA A 344 19.71 -17.33 -23.81
CA ALA A 344 20.89 -17.18 -24.65
C ALA A 344 22.19 -17.44 -23.85
N LYS A 345 23.15 -18.11 -24.46
CA LYS A 345 24.47 -18.40 -23.86
C LYS A 345 25.56 -17.74 -24.67
N LEU A 346 26.60 -17.28 -23.99
CA LEU A 346 27.81 -16.78 -24.66
C LEU A 346 28.37 -17.86 -25.61
N GLY A 347 28.67 -17.48 -26.85
CA GLY A 347 29.13 -18.40 -27.91
C GLY A 347 28.04 -19.23 -28.58
N SER A 348 26.75 -19.03 -28.23
CA SER A 348 25.65 -19.73 -28.92
C SER A 348 25.19 -18.99 -30.18
N LYS A 349 24.86 -19.77 -31.23
CA LYS A 349 24.23 -19.26 -32.45
C LYS A 349 22.74 -19.07 -32.20
N VAL A 350 22.21 -17.94 -32.66
CA VAL A 350 20.80 -17.54 -32.56
C VAL A 350 20.26 -17.12 -33.91
N LYS A 351 18.95 -17.30 -34.11
CA LYS A 351 18.25 -16.83 -35.30
C LYS A 351 17.43 -15.60 -34.95
N ALA A 352 17.18 -14.75 -35.93
CA ALA A 352 16.25 -13.62 -35.79
C ALA A 352 14.91 -14.08 -35.22
N GLY A 353 14.46 -13.44 -34.12
CA GLY A 353 13.28 -13.82 -33.39
C GLY A 353 13.47 -14.77 -32.20
N ASP A 354 14.64 -15.38 -32.03
CA ASP A 354 14.94 -16.21 -30.86
C ASP A 354 14.93 -15.36 -29.57
N THR A 355 14.38 -15.89 -28.49
CA THR A 355 14.38 -15.21 -27.20
C THR A 355 15.77 -15.22 -26.58
N LEU A 356 16.35 -14.06 -26.37
CA LEU A 356 17.68 -13.87 -25.80
C LEU A 356 17.63 -13.66 -24.28
N VAL A 357 16.76 -12.76 -23.83
CA VAL A 357 16.59 -12.39 -22.43
C VAL A 357 15.11 -12.23 -22.16
N VAL A 358 14.66 -12.65 -20.98
CA VAL A 358 13.31 -12.37 -20.48
C VAL A 358 13.44 -11.35 -19.37
N ILE A 359 12.76 -10.20 -19.52
CA ILE A 359 12.72 -9.12 -18.55
C ILE A 359 11.35 -9.14 -17.86
N GLU A 360 11.33 -9.21 -16.53
CA GLU A 360 10.12 -8.98 -15.75
C GLU A 360 9.96 -7.47 -15.52
N SER A 361 8.90 -6.92 -16.07
CA SER A 361 8.51 -5.53 -15.86
C SER A 361 7.02 -5.46 -15.51
N MET A 362 6.68 -4.82 -14.39
CA MET A 362 5.29 -4.67 -13.93
C MET A 362 4.48 -5.99 -13.92
N LYS A 363 5.08 -7.08 -13.45
CA LYS A 363 4.49 -8.44 -13.39
C LYS A 363 4.24 -9.09 -14.76
N MET A 364 4.83 -8.57 -15.82
CA MET A 364 4.81 -9.18 -17.16
C MET A 364 6.20 -9.67 -17.54
N GLU A 365 6.26 -10.86 -18.10
CA GLU A 365 7.48 -11.39 -18.71
C GLU A 365 7.56 -10.90 -20.16
N ILE A 366 8.57 -10.12 -20.46
CA ILE A 366 8.76 -9.47 -21.75
C ILE A 366 10.02 -10.04 -22.38
N ALA A 367 9.88 -10.72 -23.51
CA ALA A 367 11.00 -11.30 -24.25
C ALA A 367 11.74 -10.23 -25.06
N VAL A 368 13.05 -10.15 -24.88
CA VAL A 368 13.95 -9.47 -25.81
C VAL A 368 14.44 -10.51 -26.81
N VAL A 369 14.19 -10.28 -28.09
CA VAL A 369 14.46 -11.23 -29.16
C VAL A 369 15.65 -10.81 -30.03
N ALA A 370 16.28 -11.78 -30.66
CA ALA A 370 17.40 -11.55 -31.60
C ALA A 370 16.91 -10.73 -32.79
N PRO A 371 17.56 -9.60 -33.12
CA PRO A 371 17.21 -8.79 -34.29
C PRO A 371 17.76 -9.34 -35.62
N CYS A 372 18.70 -10.28 -35.56
CA CYS A 372 19.31 -10.91 -36.72
C CYS A 372 19.88 -12.28 -36.35
N ASP A 373 20.25 -13.08 -37.35
CA ASP A 373 21.03 -14.31 -37.17
C ASP A 373 22.47 -13.95 -36.75
N GLY A 374 23.08 -14.75 -35.88
CA GLY A 374 24.47 -14.53 -35.46
C GLY A 374 24.87 -15.32 -34.24
N GLU A 375 26.05 -15.01 -33.70
CA GLU A 375 26.63 -15.64 -32.51
C GLU A 375 26.67 -14.61 -31.37
N ILE A 376 26.31 -15.01 -30.13
CA ILE A 376 26.39 -14.16 -28.95
C ILE A 376 27.83 -14.04 -28.49
N VAL A 377 28.42 -12.86 -28.66
CA VAL A 377 29.82 -12.58 -28.32
C VAL A 377 30.00 -11.89 -26.98
N GLN A 378 28.94 -11.27 -26.43
CA GLN A 378 29.01 -10.63 -25.13
C GLN A 378 27.66 -10.64 -24.43
N LEU A 379 27.67 -10.82 -23.09
CA LEU A 379 26.51 -10.70 -22.21
C LEU A 379 26.79 -9.59 -21.18
N ASN A 380 25.97 -8.54 -21.17
CA ASN A 380 26.09 -7.37 -20.29
C ASN A 380 25.02 -7.36 -19.18
N CYS A 381 24.26 -8.44 -19.06
CA CYS A 381 23.26 -8.61 -18.01
C CYS A 381 23.42 -9.96 -17.31
N ARG A 382 22.80 -10.08 -16.14
CA ARG A 382 22.77 -11.33 -15.36
C ARG A 382 21.37 -11.59 -14.84
N THR A 383 21.01 -12.85 -14.68
CA THR A 383 19.74 -13.24 -14.06
C THR A 383 19.63 -12.65 -12.66
N GLY A 384 18.47 -12.03 -12.33
CA GLY A 384 18.23 -11.29 -11.11
C GLY A 384 18.80 -9.86 -11.10
N GLY A 385 19.50 -9.42 -12.16
CA GLY A 385 19.95 -8.04 -12.33
C GLY A 385 18.86 -7.15 -12.88
N GLN A 386 18.95 -5.83 -12.61
CA GLN A 386 18.06 -4.83 -13.21
C GLN A 386 18.67 -4.29 -14.49
N VAL A 387 17.82 -3.92 -15.43
CA VAL A 387 18.20 -3.25 -16.68
C VAL A 387 17.31 -2.04 -16.91
N ALA A 388 17.88 -0.97 -17.45
CA ALA A 388 17.15 0.22 -17.87
C ALA A 388 16.67 0.08 -19.32
N ALA A 389 15.59 0.78 -19.67
CA ALA A 389 15.19 0.87 -21.08
C ALA A 389 16.30 1.57 -21.89
N GLY A 390 16.69 0.99 -23.02
CA GLY A 390 17.79 1.45 -23.85
C GLY A 390 19.19 0.92 -23.44
N GLN A 391 19.31 0.23 -22.31
CA GLN A 391 20.59 -0.37 -21.89
C GLN A 391 20.96 -1.57 -22.76
N ASP A 392 22.19 -1.61 -23.27
CA ASP A 392 22.72 -2.74 -24.02
C ASP A 392 22.96 -3.95 -23.12
N ILE A 393 22.20 -5.03 -23.37
CA ILE A 393 22.17 -6.23 -22.53
C ILE A 393 22.99 -7.39 -23.10
N LEU A 394 23.26 -7.38 -24.38
CA LEU A 394 24.16 -8.35 -25.05
C LEU A 394 24.60 -7.85 -26.44
N VAL A 395 25.60 -8.53 -27.03
CA VAL A 395 26.11 -8.24 -28.38
C VAL A 395 26.04 -9.49 -29.21
N ILE A 396 25.53 -9.36 -30.44
CA ILE A 396 25.48 -10.40 -31.46
C ILE A 396 26.47 -10.06 -32.56
N GLN A 397 27.35 -11.03 -32.94
CA GLN A 397 28.14 -10.99 -34.15
C GLN A 397 27.29 -11.54 -35.29
N SER A 398 26.92 -10.71 -36.25
CA SER A 398 26.13 -11.13 -37.43
C SER A 398 26.98 -12.08 -38.31
N GLU A 399 26.38 -13.18 -38.77
CA GLU A 399 26.91 -13.98 -39.89
C GLU A 399 26.47 -13.24 -41.18
N GLU A 400 27.41 -12.51 -41.86
CA GLU A 400 27.19 -12.03 -43.22
C GLU A 400 27.26 -13.16 -44.21
#